data_e81e7c9a84f6d79d6678068b518d4f92
#
_entry.id   e81e7c9a84f6d79d6678068b518d4f92
#
_cell.length_a   1.000
_cell.length_b   1.000
_cell.length_c   1.000
_cell.angle_alpha   90.00
_cell.angle_beta   90.00
_cell.angle_gamma   90.00
#
_symmetry.space_group_name_H-M   'P 1'
#
loop_
_entity.id
_entity.type
_entity.pdbx_description
1 polymer ?
#
loop_
_entity_poly.entity_id
_entity_poly.type
_entity_poly.pdbx_seq_one_letter_code
_entity_poly.pdbx_strand_id
1 'polypeptide(L)'
;MSAWPRRGEVWMVDFSPARGSEQSGLRPAVVIQNDVGNQYAATTIVAAITTTIKPYPVTVVMERGEGGLPRRSMVNLAQLLTLDTSRLRRRLGTLNEERMRLIEQAISVSLDLRSSA
;
A
#
# COMPACT_ATOMS: atom_id res chain seq x y z
N MET A 1 5.69 8.90 -18.67
CA MET A 1 5.06 8.94 -17.34
C MET A 1 3.68 8.31 -17.42
N SER A 2 3.35 7.39 -16.51
CA SER A 2 2.02 6.82 -16.52
C SER A 2 1.00 7.87 -16.09
N ALA A 3 -0.15 7.89 -16.74
CA ALA A 3 -1.26 8.73 -16.34
C ALA A 3 -2.03 8.15 -15.15
N TRP A 4 -1.67 6.96 -14.70
CA TRP A 4 -2.36 6.24 -13.63
C TRP A 4 -1.33 5.53 -12.74
N PRO A 5 -1.68 5.27 -11.46
CA PRO A 5 -0.75 4.60 -10.54
C PRO A 5 -0.53 3.16 -10.95
N ARG A 6 0.65 2.62 -10.60
CA ARG A 6 0.97 1.24 -10.89
C ARG A 6 1.09 0.43 -9.60
N ARG A 7 0.69 -0.83 -9.69
CA ARG A 7 0.80 -1.76 -8.57
C ARG A 7 2.25 -1.85 -8.10
N GLY A 8 2.45 -1.75 -6.81
CA GLY A 8 3.78 -1.78 -6.20
C GLY A 8 4.38 -0.40 -5.95
N GLU A 9 3.80 0.64 -6.50
CA GLU A 9 4.27 1.99 -6.22
C GLU A 9 3.90 2.43 -4.82
N VAL A 10 4.83 3.14 -4.18
CA VAL A 10 4.62 3.75 -2.87
C VAL A 10 4.36 5.25 -3.09
N TRP A 11 3.27 5.72 -2.56
CA TRP A 11 2.83 7.10 -2.71
C TRP A 11 2.56 7.75 -1.36
N MET A 12 2.82 9.05 -1.26
CA MET A 12 2.23 9.85 -0.20
C MET A 12 0.76 10.07 -0.56
N VAL A 13 -0.12 9.71 0.36
CA VAL A 13 -1.56 9.70 0.14
C VAL A 13 -2.22 10.64 1.15
N ASP A 14 -3.19 11.41 0.68
CA ASP A 14 -4.01 12.26 1.53
C ASP A 14 -5.21 11.47 2.04
N PHE A 15 -5.15 11.09 3.30
CA PHE A 15 -6.23 10.34 3.97
C PHE A 15 -7.24 11.26 4.66
N SER A 16 -7.10 12.56 4.51
CA SER A 16 -8.05 13.53 5.12
C SER A 16 -9.37 13.56 4.36
N PRO A 17 -10.50 13.81 5.04
CA PRO A 17 -10.62 13.84 6.49
C PRO A 17 -10.71 12.44 7.07
N ALA A 18 -10.01 12.19 8.20
CA ALA A 18 -10.12 10.94 8.91
C ALA A 18 -11.29 10.96 9.89
N ARG A 19 -11.78 9.77 10.23
CA ARG A 19 -12.83 9.60 11.24
C ARG A 19 -12.42 8.50 12.19
N GLY A 20 -12.55 8.76 13.49
CA GLY A 20 -12.20 7.79 14.51
C GLY A 20 -10.73 7.43 14.47
N SER A 21 -10.41 6.15 14.47
CA SER A 21 -9.04 5.64 14.45
C SER A 21 -8.44 5.50 13.04
N GLU A 22 -9.13 5.98 12.02
CA GLU A 22 -8.65 5.90 10.66
C GLU A 22 -7.43 6.79 10.44
N GLN A 23 -6.64 6.44 9.42
CA GLN A 23 -5.49 7.24 9.02
C GLN A 23 -5.93 8.65 8.63
N SER A 24 -5.10 9.64 8.94
CA SER A 24 -5.37 11.05 8.61
C SER A 24 -4.10 11.73 8.11
N GLY A 25 -4.29 12.80 7.35
CA GLY A 25 -3.20 13.58 6.81
C GLY A 25 -2.45 12.85 5.71
N LEU A 26 -1.26 13.36 5.39
CA LEU A 26 -0.39 12.76 4.36
C LEU A 26 0.40 11.63 4.99
N ARG A 27 0.23 10.43 4.45
CA ARG A 27 0.93 9.23 4.92
C ARG A 27 1.27 8.35 3.73
N PRO A 28 2.34 7.55 3.84
CA PRO A 28 2.69 6.65 2.75
C PRO A 28 1.75 5.44 2.70
N ALA A 29 1.57 4.94 1.48
CA ALA A 29 0.82 3.71 1.23
C ALA A 29 1.34 3.07 -0.04
N VAL A 30 1.17 1.77 -0.17
CA VAL A 30 1.55 1.03 -1.37
C VAL A 30 0.30 0.67 -2.17
N VAL A 31 0.36 0.87 -3.49
CA VAL A 31 -0.72 0.50 -4.41
C VAL A 31 -0.70 -1.01 -4.57
N ILE A 32 -1.82 -1.66 -4.25
CA ILE A 32 -1.95 -3.12 -4.35
C ILE A 32 -2.95 -3.55 -5.42
N GLN A 33 -3.80 -2.62 -5.89
CA GLN A 33 -4.76 -2.95 -6.95
C GLN A 33 -4.04 -3.34 -8.23
N ASN A 34 -4.62 -4.28 -8.97
CA ASN A 34 -4.08 -4.71 -10.26
C ASN A 34 -4.04 -3.54 -11.27
N ASP A 35 -3.11 -3.64 -12.23
CA ASP A 35 -2.88 -2.53 -13.15
C ASP A 35 -3.99 -2.35 -14.20
N VAL A 36 -4.78 -3.38 -14.47
CA VAL A 36 -5.96 -3.21 -15.33
C VAL A 36 -6.97 -2.28 -14.63
N GLY A 37 -7.25 -2.54 -13.35
CA GLY A 37 -8.11 -1.65 -12.57
C GLY A 37 -7.51 -0.25 -12.46
N ASN A 38 -6.21 -0.15 -12.19
CA ASN A 38 -5.52 1.13 -12.07
C ASN A 38 -5.63 1.97 -13.35
N GLN A 39 -5.58 1.32 -14.50
CA GLN A 39 -5.64 2.02 -15.79
C GLN A 39 -7.03 2.58 -16.07
N TYR A 40 -8.08 1.84 -15.74
CA TYR A 40 -9.43 2.17 -16.18
C TYR A 40 -10.32 2.76 -15.10
N ALA A 41 -10.01 2.56 -13.83
CA ALA A 41 -10.84 3.07 -12.74
C ALA A 41 -10.32 4.42 -12.23
N ALA A 42 -11.21 5.22 -11.68
CA ALA A 42 -10.84 6.47 -11.00
C ALA A 42 -10.37 6.22 -9.57
N THR A 43 -10.42 4.97 -9.11
CA THR A 43 -10.04 4.58 -7.75
C THR A 43 -8.93 3.54 -7.80
N THR A 44 -8.20 3.44 -6.70
CA THR A 44 -7.23 2.35 -6.51
C THR A 44 -7.32 1.83 -5.08
N ILE A 45 -6.72 0.66 -4.86
CA ILE A 45 -6.67 0.04 -3.54
C ILE A 45 -5.24 0.13 -3.04
N VAL A 46 -5.07 0.64 -1.83
CA VAL A 46 -3.77 0.80 -1.20
C VAL A 46 -3.73 0.10 0.15
N ALA A 47 -2.53 -0.22 0.62
CA ALA A 47 -2.28 -0.67 1.98
C ALA A 47 -1.50 0.40 2.72
N ALA A 48 -1.96 0.73 3.93
CA ALA A 48 -1.35 1.78 4.74
C ALA A 48 0.04 1.37 5.22
N ILE A 49 0.94 2.34 5.30
CA ILE A 49 2.32 2.16 5.79
C ILE A 49 2.48 3.00 7.05
N THR A 50 3.10 2.42 8.08
CA THR A 50 3.35 3.09 9.35
C THR A 50 4.78 2.89 9.81
N THR A 51 5.31 3.83 10.58
CA THR A 51 6.62 3.66 11.22
C THR A 51 6.53 2.93 12.55
N THR A 52 5.33 2.67 13.04
CA THR A 52 5.13 1.85 14.25
C THR A 52 5.19 0.38 13.84
N ILE A 53 6.28 -0.29 14.22
CA ILE A 53 6.53 -1.67 13.80
C ILE A 53 5.94 -2.66 14.80
N LYS A 54 4.96 -3.44 14.35
CA LYS A 54 4.37 -4.54 15.10
C LYS A 54 4.25 -5.75 14.17
N PRO A 55 5.33 -6.52 14.03
CA PRO A 55 5.32 -7.60 13.04
C PRO A 55 4.39 -8.73 13.44
N TYR A 56 3.51 -9.11 12.52
CA TYR A 56 2.63 -10.27 12.61
C TYR A 56 2.18 -10.64 11.18
N PRO A 57 1.48 -11.79 10.99
CA PRO A 57 1.32 -12.34 9.63
C PRO A 57 0.66 -11.47 8.57
N VAL A 58 -0.05 -10.41 8.95
CA VAL A 58 -0.69 -9.49 7.99
C VAL A 58 0.15 -8.23 7.76
N THR A 59 1.43 -8.25 8.14
CA THR A 59 2.31 -7.10 7.96
C THR A 59 3.58 -7.48 7.24
N VAL A 60 4.21 -6.51 6.57
CA VAL A 60 5.50 -6.68 5.91
C VAL A 60 6.39 -5.51 6.30
N VAL A 61 7.55 -5.82 6.90
CA VAL A 61 8.51 -4.79 7.28
C VAL A 61 9.34 -4.38 6.07
N MET A 62 9.48 -3.07 5.89
CA MET A 62 10.28 -2.46 4.83
C MET A 62 11.44 -1.73 5.46
N GLU A 63 12.64 -1.91 4.92
CA GLU A 63 13.79 -1.18 5.40
C GLU A 63 13.84 0.23 4.79
N ARG A 64 14.57 1.13 5.45
CA ARG A 64 14.80 2.48 4.94
C ARG A 64 15.29 2.44 3.50
N GLY A 65 14.70 3.24 2.62
CA GLY A 65 15.06 3.34 1.22
C GLY A 65 14.23 2.45 0.32
N GLU A 66 13.68 1.35 0.81
CA GLU A 66 12.81 0.50 0.01
C GLU A 66 11.55 1.28 -0.35
N GLY A 67 11.18 1.24 -1.63
CA GLY A 67 10.02 2.00 -2.12
C GLY A 67 10.15 3.50 -1.92
N GLY A 68 11.37 4.01 -1.72
CA GLY A 68 11.60 5.43 -1.45
C GLY A 68 11.22 5.88 -0.05
N LEU A 69 10.95 4.93 0.87
CA LEU A 69 10.56 5.26 2.24
C LEU A 69 11.74 5.88 3.00
N PRO A 70 11.52 7.00 3.72
CA PRO A 70 12.62 7.69 4.44
C PRO A 70 13.07 6.97 5.71
N ARG A 71 12.31 6.02 6.21
CA ARG A 71 12.65 5.27 7.43
C ARG A 71 12.07 3.86 7.35
N ARG A 72 12.62 2.99 8.22
CA ARG A 72 12.10 1.65 8.40
C ARG A 72 10.62 1.73 8.74
N SER A 73 9.80 0.96 8.05
CA SER A 73 8.35 1.07 8.12
C SER A 73 7.71 -0.32 8.01
N MET A 74 6.42 -0.37 8.18
CA MET A 74 5.64 -1.60 8.09
C MET A 74 4.43 -1.36 7.21
N VAL A 75 4.24 -2.22 6.22
CA VAL A 75 2.99 -2.25 5.45
C VAL A 75 1.98 -3.06 6.24
N ASN A 76 0.81 -2.50 6.47
CA ASN A 76 -0.25 -3.18 7.21
C ASN A 76 -1.34 -3.64 6.25
N LEU A 77 -1.32 -4.93 5.91
CA LEU A 77 -2.28 -5.50 4.97
C LEU A 77 -3.65 -5.78 5.62
N ALA A 78 -3.81 -5.47 6.91
CA ALA A 78 -5.12 -5.42 7.55
C ALA A 78 -5.84 -4.09 7.28
N GLN A 79 -5.11 -3.06 6.81
CA GLN A 79 -5.69 -1.77 6.46
C GLN A 79 -5.61 -1.56 4.95
N LEU A 80 -6.57 -2.13 4.25
CA LEU A 80 -6.73 -1.97 2.81
C LEU A 80 -7.80 -0.92 2.57
N LEU A 81 -7.47 0.11 1.79
CA LEU A 81 -8.37 1.22 1.55
C LEU A 81 -8.54 1.43 0.05
N THR A 82 -9.78 1.57 -0.38
CA THR A 82 -10.09 2.01 -1.73
C THR A 82 -10.28 3.53 -1.68
N LEU A 83 -9.57 4.23 -2.55
CA LEU A 83 -9.64 5.68 -2.56
C LEU A 83 -9.53 6.23 -3.98
N ASP A 84 -9.98 7.45 -4.15
CA ASP A 84 -9.87 8.17 -5.41
C ASP A 84 -8.40 8.43 -5.72
N THR A 85 -8.00 8.24 -6.97
CA THR A 85 -6.61 8.42 -7.38
C THR A 85 -6.12 9.86 -7.18
N SER A 86 -7.03 10.83 -7.09
CA SER A 86 -6.66 12.21 -6.77
C SER A 86 -6.06 12.35 -5.37
N ARG A 87 -6.24 11.37 -4.51
CA ARG A 87 -5.64 11.36 -3.18
C ARG A 87 -4.16 10.97 -3.18
N LEU A 88 -3.67 10.42 -4.28
CA LEU A 88 -2.25 10.11 -4.45
C LEU A 88 -1.52 11.40 -4.79
N ARG A 89 -0.65 11.86 -3.90
CA ARG A 89 -0.04 13.19 -4.03
C ARG A 89 1.35 13.16 -4.64
N ARG A 90 2.19 12.24 -4.17
CA ARG A 90 3.56 12.15 -4.65
C ARG A 90 4.04 10.71 -4.60
N ARG A 91 4.59 10.24 -5.70
CA ARG A 91 5.20 8.92 -5.73
C ARG A 91 6.57 8.97 -5.05
N LEU A 92 6.81 8.06 -4.11
CA LEU A 92 8.08 7.93 -3.43
C LEU A 92 9.02 6.95 -4.14
N GLY A 93 8.47 5.87 -4.67
CA GLY A 93 9.26 4.84 -5.32
C GLY A 93 8.40 3.62 -5.65
N THR A 94 9.06 2.51 -5.92
CA THR A 94 8.41 1.25 -6.27
C THR A 94 9.07 0.13 -5.47
N LEU A 95 8.27 -0.78 -4.93
CA LEU A 95 8.79 -1.95 -4.23
C LEU A 95 9.26 -3.00 -5.23
N ASN A 96 10.30 -3.76 -4.84
CA ASN A 96 10.79 -4.84 -5.68
C ASN A 96 9.88 -6.07 -5.63
N GLU A 97 10.15 -7.04 -6.51
CA GLU A 97 9.32 -8.23 -6.63
C GLU A 97 9.29 -9.07 -5.35
N GLU A 98 10.42 -9.15 -4.63
CA GLU A 98 10.49 -9.90 -3.38
C GLU A 98 9.54 -9.33 -2.34
N ARG A 99 9.54 -8.01 -2.17
CA ARG A 99 8.64 -7.36 -1.22
C ARG A 99 7.18 -7.49 -1.66
N MET A 100 6.92 -7.42 -2.96
CA MET A 100 5.56 -7.61 -3.45
C MET A 100 5.07 -9.04 -3.22
N ARG A 101 5.94 -10.05 -3.32
CA ARG A 101 5.54 -11.42 -2.98
C ARG A 101 5.17 -11.55 -1.51
N LEU A 102 5.94 -10.92 -0.62
CA LEU A 102 5.64 -10.93 0.81
C LEU A 102 4.31 -10.21 1.09
N ILE A 103 4.05 -9.11 0.38
CA ILE A 103 2.78 -8.40 0.48
C ILE A 103 1.62 -9.29 0.02
N GLU A 104 1.80 -10.01 -1.09
CA GLU A 104 0.77 -10.93 -1.58
C GLU A 104 0.46 -12.04 -0.58
N GLN A 105 1.50 -12.59 0.05
CA GLN A 105 1.30 -13.58 1.10
C GLN A 105 0.52 -13.00 2.29
N ALA A 106 0.87 -11.79 2.70
CA ALA A 106 0.19 -11.13 3.80
C ALA A 106 -1.26 -10.79 3.45
N ILE A 107 -1.54 -10.41 2.20
CA ILE A 107 -2.91 -10.18 1.73
C ILE A 107 -3.70 -11.49 1.80
N SER A 108 -3.11 -12.60 1.37
CA SER A 108 -3.75 -13.91 1.43
C SER A 108 -4.14 -14.28 2.86
N VAL A 109 -3.28 -13.98 3.82
CA VAL A 109 -3.59 -14.20 5.24
C VAL A 109 -4.70 -13.24 5.69
N SER A 110 -4.56 -11.96 5.36
CA SER A 110 -5.51 -10.93 5.81
C SER A 110 -6.92 -11.18 5.31
N LEU A 111 -7.06 -11.64 4.07
CA LEU A 111 -8.36 -11.87 3.44
C LEU A 111 -8.80 -13.35 3.46
N ASP A 112 -7.99 -14.20 4.10
CA ASP A 112 -8.24 -15.64 4.13
C ASP A 112 -8.40 -16.23 2.73
N LEU A 113 -7.50 -15.86 1.82
CA LEU A 113 -7.52 -16.39 0.46
C LEU A 113 -6.84 -17.76 0.44
N ARG A 114 -7.49 -18.72 -0.19
CA ARG A 114 -6.96 -20.06 -0.27
C ARG A 114 -6.16 -20.26 -1.54
N SER A 115 -5.06 -21.00 -1.41
CA SER A 115 -4.30 -21.41 -2.56
C SER A 115 -5.13 -22.36 -3.42
N SER A 116 -5.08 -22.18 -4.73
CA SER A 116 -5.74 -23.07 -5.69
C SER A 116 -4.82 -24.17 -6.16
N ALA A 117 -4.01 -24.69 -5.25
CA ALA A 117 -3.05 -25.75 -5.56
C ALA A 117 -3.71 -27.02 -6.07
#